data_2a8bb6151e714bb6ccea89486c58a6a5
#
_entry.id   2a8bb6151e714bb6ccea89486c58a6a5
#
_cell.length_a   1.000
_cell.length_b   1.000
_cell.length_c   1.000
_cell.angle_alpha   90.00
_cell.angle_beta   90.00
_cell.angle_gamma   90.00
#
_symmetry.space_group_name_H-M   'P 1'
#
loop_
_entity.id
_entity.type
_entity.pdbx_description
1 polymer ?
#
loop_
_entity_poly.entity_id
_entity_poly.type
_entity_poly.pdbx_seq_one_letter_code
_entity_poly.pdbx_strand_id
1 'polypeptide(L)'
;MKLMIDTNIVLDLLLKRNFHESAYKIFKLAEEKKFDAYIASFAITDIYYFLRKELSLEISKEAIKALMEIAKPVSITKKDIEKALNFTEFDDLEDALQLQGAKKIKADYIITRDKKFLKLTNKAITPEEFLKIQS
;
A
#
# COMPACT_ATOMS: atom_id res chain seq x y z
N MET A 1 7.58 -7.34 11.86
CA MET A 1 6.71 -7.64 10.70
C MET A 1 6.68 -6.47 9.75
N LYS A 2 6.69 -6.74 8.47
CA LYS A 2 6.66 -5.70 7.41
C LYS A 2 5.43 -5.90 6.53
N LEU A 3 4.71 -4.82 6.31
CA LEU A 3 3.51 -4.83 5.47
C LEU A 3 3.67 -3.86 4.30
N MET A 4 3.37 -4.32 3.10
CA MET A 4 3.22 -3.46 1.94
C MET A 4 1.75 -3.06 1.84
N ILE A 5 1.47 -1.76 1.76
CA ILE A 5 0.10 -1.23 1.74
C ILE A 5 -0.26 -0.77 0.33
N ASP A 6 -1.34 -1.30 -0.20
CA ASP A 6 -1.82 -0.93 -1.54
C ASP A 6 -2.40 0.50 -1.54
N THR A 7 -2.30 1.16 -2.67
CA THR A 7 -2.77 2.53 -2.90
C THR A 7 -4.21 2.76 -2.41
N ASN A 8 -5.12 1.84 -2.73
CA ASN A 8 -6.53 2.01 -2.36
C ASN A 8 -6.77 2.01 -0.85
N ILE A 9 -5.96 1.28 -0.09
CA ILE A 9 -6.07 1.28 1.36
C ILE A 9 -5.68 2.66 1.91
N VAL A 10 -4.62 3.26 1.36
CA VAL A 10 -4.20 4.62 1.73
C VAL A 10 -5.31 5.63 1.43
N LEU A 11 -5.92 5.52 0.24
CA LEU A 11 -6.99 6.43 -0.17
C LEU A 11 -8.25 6.25 0.68
N ASP A 12 -8.56 5.02 1.10
CA ASP A 12 -9.67 4.75 2.01
C ASP A 12 -9.49 5.54 3.30
N LEU A 13 -8.28 5.59 3.80
CA LEU A 13 -7.95 6.35 5.01
C LEU A 13 -8.05 7.86 4.75
N LEU A 14 -7.32 8.36 3.76
CA LEU A 14 -7.14 9.79 3.56
C LEU A 14 -8.38 10.49 3.03
N LEU A 15 -9.21 9.81 2.25
CA LEU A 15 -10.45 10.35 1.69
C LEU A 15 -11.69 9.89 2.44
N LYS A 16 -11.53 9.17 3.55
CA LYS A 16 -12.61 8.68 4.39
C LYS A 16 -13.67 7.91 3.60
N ARG A 17 -13.21 6.97 2.78
CA ARG A 17 -14.09 6.11 1.99
C ARG A 17 -14.79 5.07 2.87
N ASN A 18 -15.66 4.26 2.28
CA ASN A 18 -16.48 3.27 3.00
C ASN A 18 -15.68 2.34 3.92
N PHE A 19 -14.44 2.02 3.56
CA PHE A 19 -13.60 1.11 4.35
C PHE A 19 -12.55 1.83 5.19
N HIS A 20 -12.76 3.13 5.45
CA HIS A 20 -11.73 3.93 6.14
C HIS A 20 -11.46 3.44 7.56
N GLU A 21 -12.42 2.81 8.21
CA GLU A 21 -12.26 2.36 9.58
C GLU A 21 -11.18 1.28 9.71
N SER A 22 -11.21 0.26 8.84
CA SER A 22 -10.19 -0.78 8.84
C SER A 22 -8.84 -0.22 8.41
N ALA A 23 -8.83 0.69 7.43
CA ALA A 23 -7.60 1.37 7.01
C ALA A 23 -7.01 2.18 8.17
N TYR A 24 -7.85 2.91 8.89
CA TYR A 24 -7.42 3.68 10.06
C TYR A 24 -6.75 2.77 11.10
N LYS A 25 -7.35 1.64 11.41
CA LYS A 25 -6.80 0.70 12.39
C LYS A 25 -5.43 0.17 11.96
N ILE A 26 -5.26 -0.13 10.67
CA ILE A 26 -3.97 -0.57 10.12
C ILE A 26 -2.90 0.52 10.35
N PHE A 27 -3.20 1.75 9.95
CA PHE A 27 -2.24 2.85 10.08
C PHE A 27 -2.00 3.25 11.53
N LYS A 28 -3.00 3.13 12.39
CA LYS A 28 -2.84 3.37 13.81
C LYS A 28 -1.85 2.38 14.44
N LEU A 29 -1.96 1.10 14.07
CA LEU A 29 -1.02 0.09 14.54
C LEU A 29 0.40 0.36 14.02
N ALA A 30 0.52 0.82 12.78
CA ALA A 30 1.82 1.19 12.22
C ALA A 30 2.42 2.40 12.96
N GLU A 31 1.60 3.39 13.27
CA GLU A 31 2.02 4.56 14.05
C GLU A 31 2.51 4.14 15.43
N GLU A 32 1.85 3.17 16.04
CA GLU A 32 2.22 2.61 17.33
C GLU A 32 3.40 1.63 17.25
N LYS A 33 3.96 1.49 16.05
CA LYS A 33 5.12 0.63 15.77
C LYS A 33 4.90 -0.85 16.07
N LYS A 34 3.67 -1.31 15.89
CA LYS A 34 3.36 -2.74 16.01
C LYS A 34 3.90 -3.52 14.80
N PHE A 35 4.08 -2.85 13.68
CA PHE A 35 4.72 -3.37 12.47
C PHE A 35 5.22 -2.19 11.64
N ASP A 36 6.06 -2.47 10.64
CA ASP A 36 6.54 -1.46 9.70
C ASP A 36 5.66 -1.45 8.45
N ALA A 37 5.14 -0.28 8.10
CA ALA A 37 4.32 -0.09 6.91
C ALA A 37 5.18 0.47 5.77
N TYR A 38 4.94 -0.04 4.56
CA TYR A 38 5.66 0.38 3.35
C TYR A 38 4.66 0.65 2.25
N ILE A 39 5.00 1.61 1.39
CA ILE A 39 4.20 1.98 0.21
C ILE A 39 5.16 2.07 -0.96
N ALA A 40 4.78 1.52 -2.12
CA ALA A 40 5.61 1.63 -3.31
C ALA A 40 5.78 3.12 -3.68
N SER A 41 7.01 3.53 -3.98
CA SER A 41 7.28 4.94 -4.27
C SER A 41 6.46 5.49 -5.43
N PHE A 42 6.21 4.68 -6.47
CA PHE A 42 5.40 5.12 -7.61
C PHE A 42 3.93 5.38 -7.22
N ALA A 43 3.43 4.75 -6.15
CA ALA A 43 2.05 4.94 -5.71
C ALA A 43 1.80 6.33 -5.11
N ILE A 44 2.85 7.00 -4.63
CA ILE A 44 2.72 8.31 -4.00
C ILE A 44 2.13 9.35 -4.97
N THR A 45 2.57 9.35 -6.22
CA THR A 45 2.04 10.28 -7.22
C THR A 45 0.56 10.00 -7.52
N ASP A 46 0.17 8.74 -7.58
CA ASP A 46 -1.24 8.38 -7.77
C ASP A 46 -2.09 8.82 -6.58
N ILE A 47 -1.60 8.59 -5.38
CA ILE A 47 -2.29 9.03 -4.15
C ILE A 47 -2.49 10.53 -4.19
N TYR A 48 -1.44 11.29 -4.49
CA TYR A 48 -1.50 12.74 -4.56
C TYR A 48 -2.52 13.20 -5.60
N TYR A 49 -2.52 12.57 -6.78
CA TYR A 49 -3.46 12.88 -7.86
C TYR A 49 -4.91 12.77 -7.38
N PHE A 50 -5.26 11.66 -6.70
CA PHE A 50 -6.61 11.46 -6.20
C PHE A 50 -6.96 12.42 -5.04
N LEU A 51 -5.99 12.74 -4.19
CA LEU A 51 -6.21 13.74 -3.13
C LEU A 51 -6.55 15.09 -3.73
N ARG A 52 -5.84 15.51 -4.78
CA ARG A 52 -6.04 16.81 -5.42
C ARG A 52 -7.40 16.96 -6.10
N LYS A 53 -8.03 15.86 -6.45
CA LYS A 53 -9.38 15.91 -7.01
C LYS A 53 -10.43 16.34 -5.99
N GLU A 54 -10.20 16.07 -4.72
CA GLU A 54 -11.19 16.30 -3.67
C GLU A 54 -10.72 17.29 -2.60
N LEU A 55 -9.43 17.51 -2.48
CA LEU A 55 -8.85 18.32 -1.41
C LEU A 55 -7.98 19.46 -1.99
N SER A 56 -7.76 20.48 -1.17
CA SER A 56 -6.89 21.61 -1.56
C SER A 56 -5.44 21.16 -1.73
N LEU A 57 -4.66 22.00 -2.38
CA LEU A 57 -3.22 21.76 -2.53
C LEU A 57 -2.55 21.60 -1.17
N GLU A 58 -2.86 22.49 -0.25
CA GLU A 58 -2.24 22.50 1.08
C GLU A 58 -2.57 21.24 1.88
N ILE A 59 -3.85 20.86 1.90
CA ILE A 59 -4.30 19.67 2.63
C ILE A 59 -3.70 18.42 1.98
N SER A 60 -3.64 18.36 0.65
CA SER A 60 -3.05 17.21 -0.04
C SER A 60 -1.58 17.03 0.31
N LYS A 61 -0.81 18.12 0.35
CA LYS A 61 0.61 18.07 0.73
C LYS A 61 0.78 17.63 2.18
N GLU A 62 -0.02 18.17 3.09
CA GLU A 62 0.03 17.78 4.49
C GLU A 62 -0.31 16.30 4.70
N ALA A 63 -1.28 15.78 3.93
CA ALA A 63 -1.64 14.37 4.01
C ALA A 63 -0.47 13.47 3.60
N ILE A 64 0.25 13.82 2.52
CA ILE A 64 1.42 13.05 2.10
C ILE A 64 2.54 13.13 3.14
N LYS A 65 2.77 14.30 3.73
CA LYS A 65 3.78 14.44 4.79
C LYS A 65 3.45 13.54 5.98
N ALA A 66 2.20 13.54 6.41
CA ALA A 66 1.75 12.70 7.53
C ALA A 66 1.92 11.22 7.19
N LEU A 67 1.59 10.84 5.97
CA LEU A 67 1.75 9.46 5.50
C LEU A 67 3.21 9.03 5.57
N MET A 68 4.14 9.90 5.19
CA MET A 68 5.58 9.59 5.20
C MET A 68 6.15 9.47 6.61
N GLU A 69 5.48 9.98 7.62
CA GLU A 69 5.89 9.79 9.00
C GLU A 69 5.53 8.38 9.52
N ILE A 70 4.52 7.75 8.91
CA ILE A 70 4.02 6.45 9.36
C ILE A 70 4.52 5.32 8.46
N ALA A 71 4.61 5.56 7.15
CA ALA A 71 4.99 4.55 6.17
C ALA A 71 6.26 4.95 5.43
N LYS A 72 7.03 3.94 5.03
CA LYS A 72 8.28 4.15 4.29
C LYS A 72 8.06 3.86 2.81
N PRO A 73 8.57 4.70 1.91
CA PRO A 73 8.47 4.41 0.47
C PRO A 73 9.45 3.30 0.08
N VAL A 74 8.99 2.41 -0.79
CA VAL A 74 9.84 1.37 -1.38
C VAL A 74 10.25 1.84 -2.77
N SER A 75 11.54 2.04 -2.99
CA SER A 75 12.04 2.49 -4.29
C SER A 75 11.92 1.37 -5.33
N ILE A 76 11.58 1.76 -6.56
CA ILE A 76 11.48 0.84 -7.70
C ILE A 76 12.56 1.23 -8.70
N THR A 77 13.50 0.32 -8.90
CA THR A 77 14.65 0.53 -9.77
C THR A 77 14.43 -0.16 -11.12
N LYS A 78 15.35 0.07 -12.07
CA LYS A 78 15.35 -0.63 -13.36
C LYS A 78 15.34 -2.15 -13.17
N LYS A 79 16.13 -2.64 -12.22
CA LYS A 79 16.22 -4.07 -11.94
C LYS A 79 14.88 -4.62 -11.43
N ASP A 80 14.18 -3.85 -10.61
CA ASP A 80 12.85 -4.22 -10.11
C ASP A 80 11.85 -4.32 -11.25
N ILE A 81 11.90 -3.37 -12.20
CA ILE A 81 11.04 -3.37 -13.36
C ILE A 81 11.30 -4.61 -14.22
N GLU A 82 12.56 -4.92 -14.46
CA GLU A 82 12.94 -6.11 -15.23
C GLU A 82 12.42 -7.39 -14.58
N LYS A 83 12.55 -7.50 -13.27
CA LYS A 83 12.01 -8.65 -12.53
C LYS A 83 10.49 -8.74 -12.62
N ALA A 84 9.81 -7.59 -12.47
CA ALA A 84 8.35 -7.55 -12.52
C ALA A 84 7.83 -7.99 -13.89
N LEU A 85 8.52 -7.61 -14.98
CA LEU A 85 8.13 -7.98 -16.32
C LEU A 85 8.19 -9.49 -16.57
N ASN A 86 8.95 -10.23 -15.75
CA ASN A 86 9.06 -11.68 -15.86
C ASN A 86 8.02 -12.44 -15.03
N PHE A 87 7.21 -11.75 -14.25
CA PHE A 87 6.13 -12.42 -13.51
C PHE A 87 5.03 -12.82 -14.49
N THR A 88 4.75 -14.12 -14.57
CA THR A 88 3.76 -14.66 -15.49
C THR A 88 2.34 -14.60 -14.93
N GLU A 89 2.19 -14.45 -13.62
CA GLU A 89 0.90 -14.41 -12.94
C GLU A 89 0.15 -13.10 -13.16
N PHE A 90 0.86 -12.03 -13.48
CA PHE A 90 0.31 -10.69 -13.61
C PHE A 90 0.36 -10.21 -15.06
N ASP A 91 -0.76 -9.68 -15.55
CA ASP A 91 -0.80 -8.96 -16.83
C ASP A 91 -0.76 -7.44 -16.62
N ASP A 92 -0.95 -6.98 -15.37
CA ASP A 92 -0.89 -5.57 -14.99
C ASP A 92 0.48 -5.27 -14.39
N LEU A 93 1.22 -4.35 -15.01
CA LEU A 93 2.57 -4.01 -14.58
C LEU A 93 2.59 -3.37 -13.19
N GLU A 94 1.59 -2.56 -12.86
CA GLU A 94 1.51 -1.93 -11.55
C GLU A 94 1.41 -2.99 -10.45
N ASP A 95 0.56 -3.99 -10.64
CA ASP A 95 0.43 -5.11 -9.69
C ASP A 95 1.73 -5.89 -9.58
N ALA A 96 2.39 -6.14 -10.72
CA ALA A 96 3.66 -6.84 -10.74
C ALA A 96 4.75 -6.07 -10.00
N LEU A 97 4.78 -4.74 -10.16
CA LEU A 97 5.73 -3.88 -9.45
C LEU A 97 5.43 -3.84 -7.95
N GLN A 98 4.17 -3.87 -7.58
CA GLN A 98 3.75 -3.93 -6.19
C GLN A 98 4.28 -5.23 -5.54
N LEU A 99 4.08 -6.36 -6.22
CA LEU A 99 4.60 -7.63 -5.73
C LEU A 99 6.12 -7.63 -5.64
N GLN A 100 6.80 -7.09 -6.66
CA GLN A 100 8.26 -7.00 -6.66
C GLN A 100 8.75 -6.15 -5.49
N GLY A 101 8.10 -5.02 -5.22
CA GLY A 101 8.44 -4.18 -4.08
C GLY A 101 8.29 -4.94 -2.76
N ALA A 102 7.21 -5.70 -2.62
CA ALA A 102 6.97 -6.50 -1.42
C ALA A 102 8.06 -7.58 -1.26
N LYS A 103 8.45 -8.25 -2.34
CA LYS A 103 9.54 -9.24 -2.31
C LYS A 103 10.88 -8.61 -1.94
N LYS A 104 11.16 -7.43 -2.48
CA LYS A 104 12.39 -6.70 -2.24
C LYS A 104 12.61 -6.40 -0.75
N ILE A 105 11.56 -5.97 -0.06
CA ILE A 105 11.64 -5.66 1.37
C ILE A 105 11.35 -6.87 2.26
N LYS A 106 11.04 -8.01 1.66
CA LYS A 106 10.65 -9.23 2.39
C LYS A 106 9.42 -8.98 3.25
N ALA A 107 8.40 -8.36 2.66
CA ALA A 107 7.14 -8.10 3.35
C ALA A 107 6.46 -9.41 3.74
N ASP A 108 5.86 -9.41 4.91
CA ASP A 108 5.09 -10.56 5.38
C ASP A 108 3.74 -10.62 4.68
N TYR A 109 3.12 -9.45 4.46
CA TYR A 109 1.84 -9.36 3.77
C TYR A 109 1.77 -8.13 2.88
N ILE A 110 0.88 -8.22 1.89
CA ILE A 110 0.47 -7.08 1.07
C ILE A 110 -0.99 -6.82 1.44
N ILE A 111 -1.27 -5.65 1.99
CA ILE A 111 -2.63 -5.29 2.41
C ILE A 111 -3.36 -4.67 1.23
N THR A 112 -4.40 -5.35 0.74
CA THR A 112 -5.11 -4.96 -0.46
C THR A 112 -6.57 -5.43 -0.42
N ARG A 113 -7.42 -4.79 -1.23
CA ARG A 113 -8.80 -5.24 -1.47
C ARG A 113 -9.00 -5.72 -2.90
N ASP A 114 -7.97 -5.64 -3.72
CA ASP A 114 -8.03 -6.06 -5.11
C ASP A 114 -8.20 -7.58 -5.20
N LYS A 115 -9.37 -8.01 -5.63
CA LYS A 115 -9.73 -9.43 -5.72
C LYS A 115 -8.77 -10.21 -6.61
N LYS A 116 -8.30 -9.58 -7.69
CA LYS A 116 -7.35 -10.21 -8.60
C LYS A 116 -6.03 -10.47 -7.88
N PHE A 117 -5.52 -9.46 -7.18
CA PHE A 117 -4.28 -9.57 -6.43
C PHE A 117 -4.38 -10.65 -5.34
N LEU A 118 -5.51 -10.68 -4.64
CA LEU A 118 -5.75 -11.67 -3.58
C LEU A 118 -5.71 -13.11 -4.10
N LYS A 119 -6.07 -13.32 -5.36
CA LYS A 119 -6.02 -14.66 -5.99
C LYS A 119 -4.62 -15.03 -6.47
N LEU A 120 -3.81 -14.06 -6.84
CA LEU A 120 -2.52 -14.30 -7.50
C LEU A 120 -1.35 -14.55 -6.55
N THR A 121 -1.48 -14.15 -5.28
CA THR A 121 -0.43 -14.39 -4.30
C THR A 121 -1.05 -14.61 -2.91
N ASN A 122 -0.51 -15.58 -2.18
CA ASN A 122 -0.94 -15.86 -0.82
C ASN A 122 -0.41 -14.84 0.19
N LYS A 123 0.46 -13.92 -0.25
CA LYS A 123 0.91 -12.81 0.60
C LYS A 123 -0.13 -11.69 0.68
N ALA A 124 -1.06 -11.62 -0.26
CA ALA A 124 -2.11 -10.61 -0.27
C ALA A 124 -3.20 -10.97 0.73
N ILE A 125 -3.61 -9.98 1.51
CA ILE A 125 -4.62 -10.17 2.57
C ILE A 125 -5.40 -8.86 2.71
N THR A 126 -6.68 -8.96 3.03
CA THR A 126 -7.50 -7.76 3.26
C THR A 126 -7.18 -7.14 4.61
N PRO A 127 -7.46 -5.84 4.78
CA PRO A 127 -7.30 -5.20 6.10
C PRO A 127 -8.08 -5.94 7.19
N GLU A 128 -9.31 -6.35 6.92
CA GLU A 128 -10.14 -7.04 7.90
C GLU A 128 -9.55 -8.37 8.33
N GLU A 129 -9.07 -9.15 7.38
CA GLU A 129 -8.44 -10.43 7.68
C GLU A 129 -7.14 -10.25 8.45
N PHE A 130 -6.34 -9.25 8.07
CA PHE A 130 -5.11 -8.95 8.78
C PHE A 130 -5.40 -8.56 10.23
N LEU A 131 -6.39 -7.71 10.46
CA LEU A 131 -6.75 -7.28 11.81
C LEU A 131 -7.22 -8.45 12.68
N LYS A 132 -7.87 -9.46 12.11
CA LYS A 132 -8.24 -10.67 12.83
C LYS A 132 -7.02 -11.46 13.29
N ILE A 133 -5.99 -11.53 12.46
CA ILE A 133 -4.74 -12.21 12.79
C ILE A 133 -4.05 -11.51 13.95
N GLN A 134 -4.13 -10.17 14.01
CA GLN A 134 -3.47 -9.37 15.04
C GLN A 134 -4.20 -9.37 16.39
N SER A 135 -5.47 -9.71 16.41
CA SER A 135 -6.25 -9.69 17.65
C SER A 135 -6.06 -10.95 18.51
#